data_d47713c45818fb67991e7d5f4bc37538
#
_entry.id   d47713c45818fb67991e7d5f4bc37538
#
_cell.length_a   1.000
_cell.length_b   1.000
_cell.length_c   1.000
_cell.angle_alpha   90.00
_cell.angle_beta   90.00
_cell.angle_gamma   90.00
#
_symmetry.space_group_name_H-M   'P 1'
#
loop_
_entity.id
_entity.type
_entity.pdbx_description
1 polymer ?
#
loop_
_entity_poly.entity_id
_entity_poly.type
_entity_poly.pdbx_seq_one_letter_code
_entity_poly.pdbx_strand_id
1 'polypeptide(L)'
;MKKRRMNNIFKKDGRSFVLAMDHTAQMYSPDLKDPGHIIRECVAGGVDAFLTTYGIIKNFSDDFGNAGIIMRADGGASMIRKPQSPLELLYTAEDAVRVGADAMLCMGLPGSQNNEHSLKYLARLAADCERYNLPVCSEALPYGFERPEGIDTRAIDLMSFACRQSADLGADFIKSEFVGGEAFREVCANCYAPILVLGGGKAKAEEDIFANIRAAIDCGAKGVIMGRNIVRHENVAQVCSAIAAIIHENASVEEAMAMLGK
;
A
#
# COMPACT_ATOMS: atom_id res chain seq x y z
N MET A 1 -21.91 3.55 5.41
CA MET A 1 -20.80 4.45 5.81
C MET A 1 -19.44 3.98 5.26
N LYS A 2 -19.20 2.68 5.10
CA LYS A 2 -17.96 2.11 4.53
C LYS A 2 -17.59 2.71 3.17
N LYS A 3 -18.57 2.82 2.23
CA LYS A 3 -18.36 3.46 0.92
C LYS A 3 -17.86 4.92 1.02
N ARG A 4 -18.32 5.69 2.02
CA ARG A 4 -17.85 7.07 2.21
C ARG A 4 -16.38 7.13 2.61
N ARG A 5 -15.92 6.20 3.48
CA ARG A 5 -14.51 6.07 3.85
C ARG A 5 -13.65 5.62 2.66
N MET A 6 -14.16 4.68 1.85
CA MET A 6 -13.49 4.29 0.60
C MET A 6 -13.30 5.48 -0.35
N ASN A 7 -14.25 6.43 -0.40
CA ASN A 7 -14.13 7.62 -1.25
C ASN A 7 -13.05 8.62 -0.74
N ASN A 8 -12.56 8.49 0.48
CA ASN A 8 -11.40 9.25 0.96
C ASN A 8 -10.08 8.61 0.47
N ILE A 9 -10.11 7.33 0.08
CA ILE A 9 -8.94 6.58 -0.40
C ILE A 9 -8.92 6.51 -1.93
N PHE A 10 -10.07 6.20 -2.54
CA PHE A 10 -10.21 6.08 -4.00
C PHE A 10 -10.95 7.29 -4.55
N LYS A 11 -10.46 7.82 -5.67
CA LYS A 11 -11.11 8.92 -6.38
C LYS A 11 -12.31 8.42 -7.22
N LYS A 12 -13.00 9.34 -7.88
CA LYS A 12 -14.20 9.06 -8.68
C LYS A 12 -13.93 8.12 -9.88
N ASP A 13 -12.71 8.07 -10.38
CA ASP A 13 -12.25 7.16 -11.42
C ASP A 13 -12.04 5.72 -10.93
N GLY A 14 -12.22 5.46 -9.63
CA GLY A 14 -12.00 4.18 -8.98
C GLY A 14 -10.52 3.83 -8.78
N ARG A 15 -9.62 4.81 -8.91
CA ARG A 15 -8.18 4.66 -8.72
C ARG A 15 -7.71 5.36 -7.46
N SER A 16 -6.50 5.01 -7.01
CA SER A 16 -5.90 5.58 -5.80
C SER A 16 -4.37 5.67 -5.90
N PHE A 17 -3.85 6.81 -5.48
CA PHE A 17 -2.43 7.01 -5.21
C PHE A 17 -2.19 7.10 -3.71
N VAL A 18 -1.62 6.05 -3.12
CA VAL A 18 -1.35 5.98 -1.69
C VAL A 18 0.14 6.10 -1.41
N LEU A 19 0.53 7.02 -0.54
CA LEU A 19 1.90 7.06 -0.01
C LEU A 19 2.05 6.11 1.18
N ALA A 20 3.02 5.18 1.12
CA ALA A 20 3.37 4.30 2.23
C ALA A 20 4.51 4.88 3.06
N MET A 21 4.27 5.12 4.36
CA MET A 21 5.26 5.59 5.32
C MET A 21 5.21 4.81 6.65
N ASP A 22 4.66 3.59 6.60
CA ASP A 22 4.50 2.68 7.75
C ASP A 22 5.78 1.89 8.09
N HIS A 23 6.77 1.87 7.20
CA HIS A 23 7.99 1.07 7.36
C HIS A 23 8.88 1.51 8.54
N THR A 24 8.72 2.73 9.04
CA THR A 24 9.42 3.21 10.25
C THR A 24 9.09 2.41 11.51
N ALA A 25 7.95 1.73 11.54
CA ALA A 25 7.60 0.85 12.65
C ALA A 25 8.50 -0.39 12.77
N GLN A 26 9.25 -0.73 11.73
CA GLN A 26 10.08 -1.94 11.67
C GLN A 26 11.56 -1.65 11.41
N MET A 27 11.88 -0.55 10.71
CA MET A 27 13.24 -0.20 10.29
C MET A 27 13.56 1.28 10.46
N TYR A 28 14.84 1.58 10.59
CA TYR A 28 15.34 2.95 10.53
C TYR A 28 15.15 3.54 9.12
N SER A 29 14.54 4.72 9.05
CA SER A 29 14.29 5.44 7.80
C SER A 29 14.61 6.93 7.98
N PRO A 30 15.82 7.34 7.63
CA PRO A 30 16.23 8.76 7.73
C PRO A 30 15.42 9.67 6.82
N ASP A 31 14.87 9.13 5.74
CA ASP A 31 14.04 9.83 4.76
C ASP A 31 12.71 10.33 5.37
N LEU A 32 12.28 9.77 6.49
CA LEU A 32 11.08 10.16 7.23
C LEU A 32 11.40 10.84 8.57
N LYS A 33 12.52 11.59 8.62
CA LYS A 33 12.93 12.36 9.82
C LYS A 33 11.91 13.44 10.21
N ASP A 34 11.30 14.08 9.22
CA ASP A 34 10.21 15.04 9.38
C ASP A 34 8.95 14.53 8.65
N PRO A 35 8.12 13.70 9.32
CA PRO A 35 6.93 13.15 8.69
C PRO A 35 5.93 14.22 8.25
N GLY A 36 5.74 15.28 9.04
CA GLY A 36 4.80 16.35 8.73
C GLY A 36 5.15 17.08 7.44
N HIS A 37 6.43 17.41 7.24
CA HIS A 37 6.88 18.01 5.98
C HIS A 37 6.61 17.09 4.79
N ILE A 38 6.98 15.81 4.87
CA ILE A 38 6.75 14.84 3.78
C ILE A 38 5.26 14.69 3.48
N ILE A 39 4.40 14.64 4.50
CA ILE A 39 2.95 14.55 4.30
C ILE A 39 2.45 15.78 3.52
N ARG A 40 2.81 16.99 3.92
CA ARG A 40 2.39 18.21 3.23
C ARG A 40 2.85 18.27 1.77
N GLU A 41 4.11 17.90 1.49
CA GLU A 41 4.64 17.83 0.12
C GLU A 41 3.87 16.81 -0.73
N CYS A 42 3.58 15.64 -0.17
CA CYS A 42 2.81 14.61 -0.87
C CYS A 42 1.35 15.04 -1.13
N VAL A 43 0.71 15.70 -0.15
CA VAL A 43 -0.63 16.27 -0.33
C VAL A 43 -0.63 17.33 -1.44
N ALA A 44 0.36 18.23 -1.44
CA ALA A 44 0.51 19.25 -2.49
C ALA A 44 0.75 18.62 -3.87
N GLY A 45 1.42 17.45 -3.92
CA GLY A 45 1.66 16.68 -5.14
C GLY A 45 0.49 15.78 -5.59
N GLY A 46 -0.64 15.79 -4.88
CA GLY A 46 -1.86 15.07 -5.30
C GLY A 46 -1.96 13.62 -4.83
N VAL A 47 -1.28 13.25 -3.74
CA VAL A 47 -1.48 11.97 -3.07
C VAL A 47 -2.92 11.89 -2.52
N ASP A 48 -3.61 10.77 -2.77
CA ASP A 48 -4.99 10.57 -2.34
C ASP A 48 -5.12 10.13 -0.88
N ALA A 49 -4.21 9.24 -0.45
CA ALA A 49 -4.24 8.68 0.89
C ALA A 49 -2.83 8.29 1.37
N PHE A 50 -2.72 8.05 2.66
CA PHE A 50 -1.47 7.63 3.30
C PHE A 50 -1.66 6.31 4.03
N LEU A 51 -0.75 5.35 3.79
CA LEU A 51 -0.58 4.19 4.64
C LEU A 51 0.49 4.49 5.69
N THR A 52 0.10 4.54 6.96
CA THR A 52 1.00 5.00 8.02
C THR A 52 0.74 4.33 9.37
N THR A 53 1.53 4.70 10.37
CA THR A 53 1.47 4.14 11.72
C THR A 53 0.54 4.96 12.63
N TYR A 54 0.03 4.33 13.67
CA TYR A 54 -0.74 4.98 14.74
C TYR A 54 -0.04 6.23 15.29
N GLY A 55 1.27 6.13 15.54
CA GLY A 55 2.03 7.24 16.10
C GLY A 55 2.14 8.45 15.18
N ILE A 56 2.29 8.23 13.87
CA ILE A 56 2.33 9.32 12.88
C ILE A 56 0.95 9.98 12.77
N ILE A 57 -0.14 9.21 12.67
CA ILE A 57 -1.50 9.76 12.62
C ILE A 57 -1.76 10.66 13.84
N LYS A 58 -1.45 10.15 15.03
CA LYS A 58 -1.68 10.87 16.30
C LYS A 58 -0.94 12.20 16.41
N ASN A 59 0.29 12.28 15.87
CA ASN A 59 1.16 13.45 16.07
C ASN A 59 1.14 14.44 14.90
N PHE A 60 0.65 14.02 13.72
CA PHE A 60 0.68 14.82 12.48
C PHE A 60 -0.69 14.89 11.80
N SER A 61 -1.79 14.78 12.57
CA SER A 61 -3.17 14.74 12.05
C SER A 61 -3.49 15.90 11.12
N ASP A 62 -3.03 17.10 11.44
CA ASP A 62 -3.35 18.33 10.71
C ASP A 62 -2.63 18.42 9.36
N ASP A 63 -1.50 17.71 9.22
CA ASP A 63 -0.69 17.72 7.99
C ASP A 63 -1.34 16.94 6.84
N PHE A 64 -2.23 15.96 7.13
CA PHE A 64 -2.90 15.15 6.11
C PHE A 64 -3.97 15.92 5.31
N GLY A 65 -4.45 17.05 5.81
CA GLY A 65 -5.51 17.81 5.14
C GLY A 65 -6.76 16.96 4.87
N ASN A 66 -7.13 16.82 3.59
CA ASN A 66 -8.27 16.01 3.15
C ASN A 66 -7.86 14.63 2.58
N ALA A 67 -6.61 14.24 2.68
CA ALA A 67 -6.16 12.94 2.21
C ALA A 67 -6.68 11.82 3.12
N GLY A 68 -6.98 10.65 2.53
CA GLY A 68 -7.41 9.47 3.28
C GLY A 68 -6.29 8.91 4.14
N ILE A 69 -6.65 8.24 5.22
CA ILE A 69 -5.68 7.64 6.16
C ILE A 69 -5.95 6.15 6.32
N ILE A 70 -4.95 5.34 5.96
CA ILE A 70 -4.92 3.89 6.15
C ILE A 70 -3.95 3.59 7.30
N MET A 71 -4.47 3.10 8.42
CA MET A 71 -3.66 2.78 9.59
C MET A 71 -3.13 1.35 9.53
N ARG A 72 -1.81 1.18 9.71
CA ARG A 72 -1.21 -0.14 9.88
C ARG A 72 -1.68 -0.77 11.19
N ALA A 73 -2.31 -1.96 11.12
CA ALA A 73 -2.87 -2.66 12.28
C ALA A 73 -1.90 -3.65 12.91
N ASP A 74 -1.02 -4.26 12.11
CA ASP A 74 -0.07 -5.28 12.54
C ASP A 74 1.36 -4.76 12.65
N GLY A 75 2.21 -5.49 13.35
CA GLY A 75 3.60 -5.10 13.57
C GLY A 75 4.24 -5.93 14.68
N GLY A 76 5.02 -5.26 15.54
CA GLY A 76 5.72 -5.90 16.66
C GLY A 76 7.04 -6.58 16.29
N ALA A 77 7.33 -6.74 14.98
CA ALA A 77 8.61 -7.21 14.50
C ALA A 77 9.60 -6.05 14.34
N SER A 78 10.88 -6.33 14.48
CA SER A 78 11.95 -5.36 14.27
C SER A 78 13.05 -5.95 13.41
N MET A 79 13.59 -5.14 12.50
CA MET A 79 14.74 -5.53 11.67
C MET A 79 16.07 -5.63 12.47
N ILE A 80 16.08 -5.19 13.72
CA ILE A 80 17.25 -5.32 14.63
C ILE A 80 17.45 -6.78 15.01
N ARG A 81 16.34 -7.51 15.30
CA ARG A 81 16.40 -8.92 15.69
C ARG A 81 16.49 -9.83 14.47
N LYS A 82 17.35 -10.86 14.55
CA LYS A 82 17.44 -11.91 13.52
C LYS A 82 17.44 -13.30 14.19
N PRO A 83 16.57 -14.24 13.79
CA PRO A 83 15.45 -14.02 12.87
C PRO A 83 14.42 -13.03 13.46
N GLN A 84 13.68 -12.35 12.59
CA GLN A 84 12.61 -11.45 13.02
C GLN A 84 11.54 -12.21 13.81
N SER A 85 10.95 -11.53 14.80
CA SER A 85 9.75 -12.04 15.45
C SER A 85 8.58 -12.08 14.46
N PRO A 86 7.64 -13.02 14.63
CA PRO A 86 6.38 -12.98 13.88
C PRO A 86 5.65 -11.64 14.04
N LEU A 87 4.88 -11.26 13.04
CA LEU A 87 3.98 -10.12 13.12
C LEU A 87 2.81 -10.45 14.05
N GLU A 88 2.37 -9.44 14.80
CA GLU A 88 1.20 -9.53 15.66
C GLU A 88 0.18 -8.45 15.28
N LEU A 89 -1.11 -8.70 15.56
CA LEU A 89 -2.14 -7.68 15.42
C LEU A 89 -2.03 -6.76 16.66
N LEU A 90 -1.68 -5.49 16.45
CA LEU A 90 -1.39 -4.54 17.52
C LEU A 90 -2.57 -3.63 17.85
N TYR A 91 -3.39 -3.29 16.86
CA TYR A 91 -4.45 -2.30 16.97
C TYR A 91 -5.80 -2.85 16.55
N THR A 92 -6.84 -2.37 17.20
CA THR A 92 -8.24 -2.69 16.95
C THR A 92 -8.88 -1.66 16.01
N ALA A 93 -10.10 -1.97 15.51
CA ALA A 93 -10.88 -1.01 14.74
C ALA A 93 -11.26 0.23 15.58
N GLU A 94 -11.46 0.09 16.89
CA GLU A 94 -11.72 1.22 17.78
C GLU A 94 -10.54 2.18 17.86
N ASP A 95 -9.30 1.64 17.93
CA ASP A 95 -8.09 2.47 17.93
C ASP A 95 -7.98 3.29 16.64
N ALA A 96 -8.30 2.69 15.49
CA ALA A 96 -8.30 3.37 14.20
C ALA A 96 -9.35 4.49 14.13
N VAL A 97 -10.58 4.24 14.62
CA VAL A 97 -11.64 5.26 14.68
C VAL A 97 -11.23 6.42 15.57
N ARG A 98 -10.59 6.15 16.71
CA ARG A 98 -10.16 7.17 17.67
C ARG A 98 -9.13 8.14 17.11
N VAL A 99 -8.27 7.68 16.20
CA VAL A 99 -7.26 8.53 15.55
C VAL A 99 -7.73 9.09 14.21
N GLY A 100 -8.98 8.82 13.80
CA GLY A 100 -9.56 9.36 12.57
C GLY A 100 -9.14 8.64 11.29
N ALA A 101 -8.67 7.39 11.38
CA ALA A 101 -8.33 6.62 10.20
C ALA A 101 -9.57 6.25 9.35
N ASP A 102 -9.41 6.24 8.04
CA ASP A 102 -10.44 5.86 7.07
C ASP A 102 -10.45 4.37 6.77
N ALA A 103 -9.32 3.70 6.92
CA ALA A 103 -9.17 2.26 6.72
C ALA A 103 -8.06 1.70 7.62
N MET A 104 -8.00 0.37 7.69
CA MET A 104 -6.88 -0.34 8.30
C MET A 104 -6.19 -1.24 7.29
N LEU A 105 -4.90 -1.55 7.56
CA LEU A 105 -4.14 -2.53 6.78
C LEU A 105 -3.47 -3.53 7.71
N CYS A 106 -3.51 -4.80 7.33
CA CYS A 106 -2.62 -5.83 7.85
C CYS A 106 -2.06 -6.71 6.74
N MET A 107 -1.02 -7.49 7.05
CA MET A 107 -0.45 -8.46 6.12
C MET A 107 -1.39 -9.65 5.90
N GLY A 108 -1.36 -10.21 4.66
CA GLY A 108 -1.94 -11.48 4.29
C GLY A 108 -0.88 -12.33 3.59
N LEU A 109 -0.22 -13.23 4.32
CA LEU A 109 1.00 -13.91 3.87
C LEU A 109 0.82 -15.42 3.79
N PRO A 110 0.05 -15.95 2.80
CA PRO A 110 -0.13 -17.38 2.64
C PRO A 110 1.20 -18.08 2.36
N GLY A 111 1.40 -19.25 2.96
CA GLY A 111 2.60 -20.05 2.82
C GLY A 111 3.82 -19.54 3.58
N SER A 112 3.77 -18.37 4.24
CA SER A 112 4.88 -17.88 5.05
C SER A 112 5.11 -18.78 6.26
N GLN A 113 6.32 -19.26 6.43
CA GLN A 113 6.68 -20.14 7.54
C GLN A 113 6.48 -19.47 8.92
N ASN A 114 6.78 -18.18 8.99
CA ASN A 114 6.73 -17.45 10.26
C ASN A 114 5.44 -16.60 10.42
N ASN A 115 4.73 -16.29 9.35
CA ASN A 115 3.66 -15.29 9.36
C ASN A 115 2.34 -15.73 8.69
N GLU A 116 2.15 -17.02 8.40
CA GLU A 116 0.87 -17.49 7.81
C GLU A 116 -0.33 -17.24 8.71
N HIS A 117 -0.12 -17.14 10.03
CA HIS A 117 -1.15 -16.73 10.99
C HIS A 117 -1.73 -15.33 10.72
N SER A 118 -1.05 -14.48 9.93
CA SER A 118 -1.55 -13.19 9.46
C SER A 118 -2.90 -13.31 8.73
N LEU A 119 -3.18 -14.43 8.07
CA LEU A 119 -4.48 -14.71 7.45
C LEU A 119 -5.61 -14.76 8.49
N LYS A 120 -5.35 -15.31 9.69
CA LYS A 120 -6.30 -15.31 10.80
C LYS A 120 -6.50 -13.91 11.36
N TYR A 121 -5.45 -13.11 11.40
CA TYR A 121 -5.52 -11.71 11.82
C TYR A 121 -6.30 -10.87 10.82
N LEU A 122 -6.10 -11.08 9.52
CA LEU A 122 -6.89 -10.43 8.47
C LEU A 122 -8.40 -10.68 8.66
N ALA A 123 -8.80 -11.94 8.81
CA ALA A 123 -10.21 -12.28 9.01
C ALA A 123 -10.80 -11.66 10.30
N ARG A 124 -10.04 -11.66 11.40
CA ARG A 124 -10.46 -11.03 12.67
C ARG A 124 -10.57 -9.51 12.53
N LEU A 125 -9.58 -8.89 11.90
CA LEU A 125 -9.57 -7.44 11.66
C LEU A 125 -10.74 -7.04 10.76
N ALA A 126 -11.01 -7.79 9.70
CA ALA A 126 -12.14 -7.53 8.80
C ALA A 126 -13.48 -7.58 9.56
N ALA A 127 -13.68 -8.60 10.39
CA ALA A 127 -14.88 -8.72 11.22
C ALA A 127 -15.02 -7.60 12.26
N ASP A 128 -13.91 -7.16 12.86
CA ASP A 128 -13.92 -6.03 13.81
C ASP A 128 -14.19 -4.71 13.10
N CYS A 129 -13.53 -4.46 11.98
CA CYS A 129 -13.69 -3.26 11.16
C CYS A 129 -15.09 -3.10 10.59
N GLU A 130 -15.78 -4.20 10.26
CA GLU A 130 -17.16 -4.18 9.77
C GLU A 130 -18.12 -3.50 10.77
N ARG A 131 -17.91 -3.70 12.08
CA ARG A 131 -18.70 -3.07 13.15
C ARG A 131 -18.62 -1.54 13.15
N TYR A 132 -17.52 -0.98 12.63
CA TYR A 132 -17.24 0.44 12.55
C TYR A 132 -17.36 1.00 11.13
N ASN A 133 -17.74 0.18 10.15
CA ASN A 133 -17.75 0.54 8.73
C ASN A 133 -16.37 1.04 8.26
N LEU A 134 -15.30 0.45 8.76
CA LEU A 134 -13.93 0.67 8.30
C LEU A 134 -13.59 -0.30 7.17
N PRO A 135 -13.09 0.17 6.02
CA PRO A 135 -12.47 -0.69 5.02
C PRO A 135 -11.18 -1.34 5.54
N VAL A 136 -10.88 -2.53 5.03
CA VAL A 136 -9.63 -3.25 5.32
C VAL A 136 -8.85 -3.47 4.05
N CYS A 137 -7.57 -3.12 4.08
CA CYS A 137 -6.58 -3.47 3.07
C CYS A 137 -5.80 -4.70 3.54
N SER A 138 -5.57 -5.65 2.65
CA SER A 138 -4.59 -6.72 2.88
C SER A 138 -3.34 -6.46 2.06
N GLU A 139 -2.16 -6.45 2.67
CA GLU A 139 -0.89 -6.57 1.94
C GLU A 139 -0.64 -8.05 1.65
N ALA A 140 -1.09 -8.50 0.46
CA ALA A 140 -1.13 -9.88 0.04
C ALA A 140 0.16 -10.27 -0.70
N LEU A 141 0.99 -11.10 -0.07
CA LEU A 141 2.26 -11.57 -0.62
C LEU A 141 2.46 -13.06 -0.29
N PRO A 142 2.47 -13.95 -1.31
CA PRO A 142 2.80 -15.36 -1.09
C PRO A 142 4.18 -15.48 -0.44
N TYR A 143 4.27 -16.29 0.61
CA TYR A 143 5.48 -16.48 1.42
C TYR A 143 6.04 -15.20 2.06
N GLY A 144 5.31 -14.09 1.99
CA GLY A 144 5.79 -12.80 2.50
C GLY A 144 7.09 -12.37 1.85
N PHE A 145 8.12 -12.15 2.65
CA PHE A 145 9.48 -11.79 2.19
C PHE A 145 10.44 -12.99 2.20
N GLU A 146 9.95 -14.19 2.50
CA GLU A 146 10.71 -15.43 2.45
C GLU A 146 11.00 -15.83 1.00
N ARG A 147 12.08 -16.57 0.80
CA ARG A 147 12.49 -17.06 -0.51
C ARG A 147 12.88 -18.55 -0.37
N PRO A 148 11.89 -19.45 -0.20
CA PRO A 148 12.14 -20.86 -0.09
C PRO A 148 12.76 -21.39 -1.39
N GLU A 149 13.70 -22.33 -1.26
CA GLU A 149 14.42 -22.91 -2.39
C GLU A 149 13.45 -23.62 -3.36
N GLY A 150 13.66 -23.41 -4.66
CA GLY A 150 12.86 -24.05 -5.70
C GLY A 150 11.44 -23.49 -5.90
N ILE A 151 11.06 -22.44 -5.18
CA ILE A 151 9.72 -21.81 -5.31
C ILE A 151 9.85 -20.40 -5.85
N ASP A 152 9.20 -20.14 -7.00
CA ASP A 152 8.97 -18.78 -7.46
C ASP A 152 7.80 -18.19 -6.66
N THR A 153 8.13 -17.50 -5.56
CA THR A 153 7.13 -16.89 -4.67
C THR A 153 6.33 -15.76 -5.32
N ARG A 154 6.63 -15.42 -6.56
CA ARG A 154 5.94 -14.39 -7.37
C ARG A 154 5.32 -14.96 -8.64
N ALA A 155 5.20 -16.28 -8.73
CA ALA A 155 4.45 -16.94 -9.79
C ALA A 155 3.00 -16.43 -9.82
N ILE A 156 2.42 -16.30 -11.01
CA ILE A 156 1.10 -15.68 -11.23
C ILE A 156 -0.03 -16.40 -10.49
N ASP A 157 -0.01 -17.72 -10.46
CA ASP A 157 -0.99 -18.54 -9.74
C ASP A 157 -0.94 -18.29 -8.23
N LEU A 158 0.26 -18.18 -7.64
CA LEU A 158 0.44 -17.88 -6.22
C LEU A 158 0.01 -16.44 -5.90
N MET A 159 0.33 -15.48 -6.75
CA MET A 159 -0.11 -14.08 -6.58
C MET A 159 -1.62 -13.95 -6.71
N SER A 160 -2.22 -14.62 -7.71
CA SER A 160 -3.68 -14.70 -7.90
C SER A 160 -4.37 -15.31 -6.67
N PHE A 161 -3.82 -16.41 -6.16
CA PHE A 161 -4.34 -17.05 -4.95
C PHE A 161 -4.28 -16.13 -3.73
N ALA A 162 -3.12 -15.50 -3.47
CA ALA A 162 -2.95 -14.64 -2.30
C ALA A 162 -3.88 -13.41 -2.33
N CYS A 163 -4.04 -12.76 -3.49
CA CYS A 163 -4.94 -11.63 -3.65
C CYS A 163 -6.41 -12.06 -3.46
N ARG A 164 -6.81 -13.18 -4.09
CA ARG A 164 -8.15 -13.70 -3.97
C ARG A 164 -8.47 -14.17 -2.55
N GLN A 165 -7.59 -14.94 -1.91
CA GLN A 165 -7.76 -15.38 -0.54
C GLN A 165 -7.91 -14.21 0.43
N SER A 166 -7.14 -13.14 0.25
CA SER A 166 -7.27 -11.94 1.06
C SER A 166 -8.64 -11.28 0.92
N ALA A 167 -9.17 -11.20 -0.30
CA ALA A 167 -10.52 -10.70 -0.55
C ALA A 167 -11.59 -11.61 0.09
N ASP A 168 -11.46 -12.93 -0.05
CA ASP A 168 -12.38 -13.92 0.54
C ASP A 168 -12.34 -13.90 2.08
N LEU A 169 -11.23 -13.48 2.69
CA LEU A 169 -11.07 -13.26 4.14
C LEU A 169 -11.59 -11.89 4.61
N GLY A 170 -12.11 -11.06 3.70
CA GLY A 170 -12.82 -9.82 4.02
C GLY A 170 -12.04 -8.53 3.75
N ALA A 171 -10.94 -8.58 3.02
CA ALA A 171 -10.28 -7.35 2.57
C ALA A 171 -11.14 -6.64 1.52
N ASP A 172 -11.31 -5.32 1.67
CA ASP A 172 -12.06 -4.48 0.74
C ASP A 172 -11.21 -4.02 -0.45
N PHE A 173 -9.88 -3.98 -0.28
CA PHE A 173 -8.89 -3.73 -1.32
C PHE A 173 -7.56 -4.38 -0.96
N ILE A 174 -6.71 -4.56 -1.96
CA ILE A 174 -5.48 -5.34 -1.84
C ILE A 174 -4.28 -4.46 -2.17
N LYS A 175 -3.21 -4.58 -1.38
CA LYS A 175 -1.87 -4.13 -1.71
C LYS A 175 -1.06 -5.35 -2.12
N SER A 176 -0.48 -5.37 -3.32
CA SER A 176 0.31 -6.52 -3.78
C SER A 176 1.43 -6.10 -4.72
N GLU A 177 2.32 -7.03 -5.07
CA GLU A 177 3.46 -6.76 -5.91
C GLU A 177 3.06 -6.85 -7.39
N PHE A 178 3.53 -5.89 -8.21
CA PHE A 178 3.43 -6.00 -9.66
C PHE A 178 4.53 -6.95 -10.16
N VAL A 179 4.13 -8.11 -10.63
CA VAL A 179 5.05 -9.15 -11.09
C VAL A 179 5.40 -9.05 -12.58
N GLY A 180 4.91 -7.99 -13.22
CA GLY A 180 5.24 -7.65 -14.60
C GLY A 180 4.35 -8.32 -15.64
N GLY A 181 4.32 -7.69 -16.83
CA GLY A 181 3.72 -8.21 -18.05
C GLY A 181 2.20 -8.39 -18.01
N GLU A 182 1.69 -8.80 -19.17
CA GLU A 182 0.25 -9.09 -19.39
C GLU A 182 -0.31 -10.17 -18.44
N ALA A 183 0.55 -11.07 -17.90
CA ALA A 183 0.16 -12.09 -16.96
C ALA A 183 -0.43 -11.52 -15.64
N PHE A 184 -0.03 -10.29 -15.24
CA PHE A 184 -0.63 -9.62 -14.09
C PHE A 184 -2.12 -9.29 -14.29
N ARG A 185 -2.58 -9.24 -15.53
CA ARG A 185 -3.99 -9.09 -15.87
C ARG A 185 -4.84 -10.23 -15.28
N GLU A 186 -4.27 -11.45 -15.25
CA GLU A 186 -4.91 -12.60 -14.63
C GLU A 186 -5.08 -12.42 -13.12
N VAL A 187 -4.06 -11.89 -12.43
CA VAL A 187 -4.15 -11.58 -10.99
C VAL A 187 -5.29 -10.59 -10.72
N CYS A 188 -5.39 -9.52 -11.53
CA CYS A 188 -6.45 -8.53 -11.39
C CYS A 188 -7.84 -9.11 -11.72
N ALA A 189 -7.95 -9.97 -12.73
CA ALA A 189 -9.21 -10.60 -13.13
C ALA A 189 -9.71 -11.63 -12.12
N ASN A 190 -8.80 -12.34 -11.46
CA ASN A 190 -9.14 -13.35 -10.46
C ASN A 190 -9.56 -12.76 -9.10
N CYS A 191 -9.22 -11.51 -8.81
CA CYS A 191 -9.54 -10.84 -7.55
C CYS A 191 -10.66 -9.81 -7.75
N TYR A 192 -11.80 -9.97 -7.06
CA TYR A 192 -12.92 -9.02 -7.15
C TYR A 192 -12.70 -7.73 -6.34
N ALA A 193 -11.73 -7.71 -5.41
CA ALA A 193 -11.32 -6.51 -4.71
C ALA A 193 -10.28 -5.72 -5.54
N PRO A 194 -10.32 -4.37 -5.56
CA PRO A 194 -9.36 -3.57 -6.28
C PRO A 194 -7.93 -3.81 -5.75
N ILE A 195 -6.98 -3.96 -6.68
CA ILE A 195 -5.56 -4.17 -6.36
C ILE A 195 -4.79 -2.87 -6.59
N LEU A 196 -4.04 -2.44 -5.58
CA LEU A 196 -3.05 -1.38 -5.63
C LEU A 196 -1.65 -2.00 -5.58
N VAL A 197 -0.76 -1.60 -6.49
CA VAL A 197 0.56 -2.22 -6.54
C VAL A 197 1.55 -1.52 -5.61
N LEU A 198 2.39 -2.30 -4.95
CA LEU A 198 3.44 -1.78 -4.08
C LEU A 198 4.67 -1.33 -4.88
N GLY A 199 5.47 -0.44 -4.28
CA GLY A 199 6.62 0.20 -4.94
C GLY A 199 7.86 -0.67 -5.15
N GLY A 200 7.86 -1.88 -4.65
CA GLY A 200 9.00 -2.79 -4.78
C GLY A 200 10.31 -2.28 -4.15
N GLY A 201 11.43 -2.76 -4.67
CA GLY A 201 12.77 -2.37 -4.27
C GLY A 201 13.17 -0.96 -4.73
N LYS A 202 14.44 -0.59 -4.49
CA LYS A 202 14.99 0.68 -4.99
C LYS A 202 15.03 0.65 -6.51
N ALA A 203 14.24 1.51 -7.16
CA ALA A 203 14.34 1.73 -8.60
C ALA A 203 15.67 2.41 -8.95
N LYS A 204 16.15 2.19 -10.17
CA LYS A 204 17.41 2.78 -10.66
C LYS A 204 17.19 4.19 -11.21
N ALA A 205 16.00 4.43 -11.79
CA ALA A 205 15.60 5.71 -12.36
C ALA A 205 14.11 5.97 -12.15
N GLU A 206 13.68 7.22 -12.23
CA GLU A 206 12.26 7.62 -12.14
C GLU A 206 11.45 7.03 -13.30
N GLU A 207 12.05 6.96 -14.51
CA GLU A 207 11.44 6.35 -15.69
C GLU A 207 11.02 4.90 -15.44
N ASP A 208 11.86 4.10 -14.73
CA ASP A 208 11.51 2.72 -14.35
C ASP A 208 10.28 2.69 -13.43
N ILE A 209 10.16 3.67 -12.51
CA ILE A 209 9.01 3.77 -11.60
C ILE A 209 7.75 4.07 -12.41
N PHE A 210 7.80 5.08 -13.29
CA PHE A 210 6.67 5.51 -14.09
C PHE A 210 6.22 4.42 -15.07
N ALA A 211 7.16 3.74 -15.74
CA ALA A 211 6.90 2.62 -16.62
C ALA A 211 6.19 1.46 -15.89
N ASN A 212 6.66 1.11 -14.69
CA ASN A 212 6.03 0.08 -13.87
C ASN A 212 4.61 0.46 -13.43
N ILE A 213 4.39 1.72 -13.02
CA ILE A 213 3.06 2.22 -12.65
C ILE A 213 2.13 2.16 -13.86
N ARG A 214 2.56 2.67 -15.01
CA ARG A 214 1.77 2.67 -16.25
C ARG A 214 1.40 1.24 -16.63
N ALA A 215 2.37 0.33 -16.71
CA ALA A 215 2.15 -1.07 -17.04
C ALA A 215 1.17 -1.76 -16.06
N ALA A 216 1.29 -1.49 -14.76
CA ALA A 216 0.38 -2.05 -13.76
C ALA A 216 -1.06 -1.55 -13.96
N ILE A 217 -1.25 -0.25 -14.23
CA ILE A 217 -2.57 0.34 -14.51
C ILE A 217 -3.17 -0.28 -15.79
N ASP A 218 -2.37 -0.44 -16.85
CA ASP A 218 -2.80 -1.05 -18.12
C ASP A 218 -3.19 -2.52 -17.95
N CYS A 219 -2.60 -3.22 -16.97
CA CYS A 219 -2.96 -4.58 -16.59
C CYS A 219 -4.18 -4.67 -15.65
N GLY A 220 -4.76 -3.55 -15.22
CA GLY A 220 -6.00 -3.55 -14.43
C GLY A 220 -5.83 -3.18 -12.95
N ALA A 221 -4.61 -2.90 -12.49
CA ALA A 221 -4.40 -2.32 -11.16
C ALA A 221 -5.19 -1.02 -10.99
N LYS A 222 -5.63 -0.76 -9.78
CA LYS A 222 -6.43 0.44 -9.44
C LYS A 222 -5.59 1.55 -8.78
N GLY A 223 -4.28 1.51 -8.99
CA GLY A 223 -3.35 2.51 -8.46
C GLY A 223 -2.17 1.88 -7.75
N VAL A 224 -1.58 2.65 -6.84
CA VAL A 224 -0.34 2.25 -6.14
C VAL A 224 -0.39 2.53 -4.64
N ILE A 225 0.37 1.73 -3.87
CA ILE A 225 0.75 2.01 -2.49
C ILE A 225 2.29 1.99 -2.43
N MET A 226 2.93 3.15 -2.58
CA MET A 226 4.38 3.30 -2.71
C MET A 226 4.91 4.27 -1.66
N GLY A 227 6.19 4.14 -1.29
CA GLY A 227 6.80 5.01 -0.28
C GLY A 227 8.23 5.41 -0.62
N ARG A 228 9.19 4.55 -0.33
CA ARG A 228 10.64 4.84 -0.34
C ARG A 228 11.17 5.48 -1.61
N ASN A 229 10.67 5.10 -2.78
CA ASN A 229 11.08 5.67 -4.06
C ASN A 229 10.57 7.12 -4.25
N ILE A 230 9.51 7.50 -3.53
CA ILE A 230 8.91 8.84 -3.58
C ILE A 230 9.57 9.76 -2.55
N VAL A 231 9.59 9.34 -1.28
CA VAL A 231 10.10 10.19 -0.17
C VAL A 231 11.61 10.51 -0.25
N ARG A 232 12.35 9.76 -1.09
CA ARG A 232 13.78 9.98 -1.36
C ARG A 232 14.04 10.91 -2.53
N HIS A 233 13.01 11.35 -3.23
CA HIS A 233 13.16 12.25 -4.35
C HIS A 233 13.47 13.68 -3.87
N GLU A 234 14.31 14.40 -4.59
CA GLU A 234 14.70 15.79 -4.24
C GLU A 234 13.50 16.74 -4.22
N ASN A 235 12.52 16.50 -5.11
CA ASN A 235 11.26 17.24 -5.18
C ASN A 235 10.09 16.28 -5.04
N VAL A 236 9.68 16.05 -3.79
CA VAL A 236 8.62 15.08 -3.45
C VAL A 236 7.27 15.47 -4.09
N ALA A 237 6.89 16.74 -4.03
CA ALA A 237 5.62 17.20 -4.60
C ALA A 237 5.57 16.98 -6.12
N GLN A 238 6.68 17.25 -6.82
CA GLN A 238 6.75 17.13 -8.27
C GLN A 238 6.64 15.66 -8.74
N VAL A 239 7.37 14.75 -8.10
CA VAL A 239 7.28 13.32 -8.43
C VAL A 239 5.90 12.77 -8.09
N CYS A 240 5.27 13.23 -7.01
CA CYS A 240 3.89 12.88 -6.69
C CYS A 240 2.92 13.36 -7.80
N SER A 241 3.07 14.60 -8.30
CA SER A 241 2.22 15.12 -9.37
C SER A 241 2.35 14.31 -10.66
N ALA A 242 3.57 13.90 -11.02
CA ALA A 242 3.79 13.05 -12.19
C ALA A 242 3.14 11.67 -12.04
N ILE A 243 3.24 11.05 -10.86
CA ILE A 243 2.58 9.77 -10.55
C ILE A 243 1.06 9.93 -10.57
N ALA A 244 0.51 10.98 -9.99
CA ALA A 244 -0.91 11.28 -9.99
C ALA A 244 -1.45 11.42 -11.43
N ALA A 245 -0.73 12.10 -12.32
CA ALA A 245 -1.08 12.24 -13.72
C ALA A 245 -1.14 10.87 -14.45
N ILE A 246 -0.17 9.97 -14.20
CA ILE A 246 -0.21 8.60 -14.76
C ILE A 246 -1.46 7.85 -14.28
N ILE A 247 -1.79 7.96 -12.99
CA ILE A 247 -2.87 7.19 -12.38
C ILE A 247 -4.24 7.74 -12.78
N HIS A 248 -4.46 9.05 -12.68
CA HIS A 248 -5.78 9.66 -12.79
C HIS A 248 -6.06 10.27 -14.17
N GLU A 249 -5.03 10.73 -14.89
CA GLU A 249 -5.16 11.43 -16.17
C GLU A 249 -4.70 10.57 -17.36
N ASN A 250 -4.23 9.34 -17.09
CA ASN A 250 -3.65 8.44 -18.09
C ASN A 250 -2.42 9.00 -18.83
N ALA A 251 -1.66 9.87 -18.17
CA ALA A 251 -0.42 10.40 -18.74
C ALA A 251 0.53 9.26 -19.15
N SER A 252 1.26 9.47 -20.25
CA SER A 252 2.32 8.57 -20.68
C SER A 252 3.56 8.70 -19.76
N VAL A 253 4.50 7.78 -19.92
CA VAL A 253 5.78 7.87 -19.20
C VAL A 253 6.55 9.12 -19.60
N GLU A 254 6.55 9.45 -20.89
CA GLU A 254 7.21 10.64 -21.45
C GLU A 254 6.60 11.93 -20.90
N GLU A 255 5.27 12.01 -20.84
CA GLU A 255 4.57 13.16 -20.25
C GLU A 255 4.91 13.32 -18.77
N ALA A 256 4.94 12.23 -18.01
CA ALA A 256 5.32 12.24 -16.60
C ALA A 256 6.79 12.64 -16.39
N MET A 257 7.70 12.17 -17.25
CA MET A 257 9.12 12.58 -17.22
C MET A 257 9.29 14.06 -17.55
N ALA A 258 8.53 14.58 -18.52
CA ALA A 258 8.52 16.00 -18.85
C ALA A 258 8.08 16.88 -17.66
N MET A 259 7.19 16.40 -16.80
CA MET A 259 6.81 17.10 -15.55
C MET A 259 7.99 17.23 -14.57
N LEU A 260 8.99 16.34 -14.64
CA LEU A 260 10.22 16.44 -13.85
C LEU A 260 11.31 17.32 -14.50
N GLY A 261 11.03 17.89 -15.69
CA GLY A 261 12.00 18.67 -16.45
C GLY A 261 13.08 17.82 -17.11
N LYS A 262 12.77 16.58 -17.40
CA LYS A 262 13.70 15.56 -17.97
C LYS A 262 13.24 15.10 -19.33
#